data_cfd7f9a0f4a60f584167ec9ff64f653a
#
_entry.id   cfd7f9a0f4a60f584167ec9ff64f653a
#
_cell.length_a   1.000
_cell.length_b   1.000
_cell.length_c   1.000
_cell.angle_alpha   90.00
_cell.angle_beta   90.00
_cell.angle_gamma   90.00
#
_symmetry.space_group_name_H-M   'P 1'
#
loop_
_entity.id
_entity.type
_entity.pdbx_description
1 polymer ?
#
loop_
_entity_poly.entity_id
_entity_poly.type
_entity_poly.pdbx_seq_one_letter_code
_entity_poly.pdbx_strand_id
1 'polypeptide(L)'
;YVKHPAAMRWTHIALPATNIDKTIDWYTRFTPLELLDRREDTDGQGAWLGHPDQGDKPFVLVLVSFTKDQDKGQQPIMAPFAHIGIEVTSKEEVDEIARRGDAEGCLAWPPTLMPPPIGYICALKDPDGNMIEFSYDQGVYAKAQEVWG
;
A
#
# COMPACT_ATOMS: atom_id res chain seq x y z
N TYR A 1 2.63 26.77 -12.56
CA TYR A 1 1.94 25.49 -12.79
C TYR A 1 1.80 25.21 -14.28
N VAL A 2 2.40 24.11 -14.74
CA VAL A 2 2.33 23.70 -16.14
C VAL A 2 1.26 22.62 -16.28
N LYS A 3 0.25 22.88 -17.12
CA LYS A 3 -0.86 21.96 -17.32
C LYS A 3 -0.48 20.89 -18.36
N HIS A 4 -0.45 19.65 -17.96
CA HIS A 4 -0.20 18.53 -18.85
C HIS A 4 -1.48 18.07 -19.57
N PRO A 5 -1.34 17.28 -20.66
CA PRO A 5 -2.51 16.72 -21.33
C PRO A 5 -3.42 15.96 -20.35
N ALA A 6 -4.74 16.17 -20.50
CA ALA A 6 -5.74 15.64 -19.56
C ALA A 6 -5.77 14.13 -19.44
N ALA A 7 -5.23 13.40 -20.44
CA ALA A 7 -5.23 11.93 -20.43
C ALA A 7 -4.13 11.32 -19.58
N MET A 8 -3.17 12.11 -19.12
CA MET A 8 -2.05 11.59 -18.31
C MET A 8 -2.48 11.44 -16.86
N ARG A 9 -2.31 10.24 -16.30
CA ARG A 9 -2.66 9.95 -14.90
C ARG A 9 -1.84 8.79 -14.36
N TRP A 10 -1.75 8.70 -13.06
CA TRP A 10 -1.19 7.55 -12.36
C TRP A 10 -2.06 6.31 -12.64
N THR A 11 -1.43 5.16 -12.91
CA THR A 11 -2.15 3.90 -13.08
C THR A 11 -1.82 2.86 -12.02
N HIS A 12 -0.55 2.76 -11.64
CA HIS A 12 -0.14 1.70 -10.71
C HIS A 12 1.22 1.98 -10.08
N ILE A 13 1.49 1.23 -9.03
CA ILE A 13 2.82 1.05 -8.47
C ILE A 13 3.10 -0.45 -8.42
N ALA A 14 4.34 -0.86 -8.66
CA ALA A 14 4.72 -2.27 -8.65
C ALA A 14 5.69 -2.57 -7.52
N LEU A 15 5.43 -3.67 -6.79
CA LEU A 15 6.25 -4.16 -5.70
C LEU A 15 6.72 -5.59 -5.99
N PRO A 16 7.95 -5.93 -5.61
CA PRO A 16 8.39 -7.31 -5.66
C PRO A 16 7.68 -8.15 -4.59
N ALA A 17 7.37 -9.40 -4.92
CA ALA A 17 6.80 -10.36 -3.99
C ALA A 17 7.57 -11.68 -4.13
N THR A 18 8.14 -12.18 -3.05
CA THR A 18 8.85 -13.45 -3.04
C THR A 18 7.89 -14.62 -3.19
N ASN A 19 6.77 -14.56 -2.47
CA ASN A 19 5.69 -15.54 -2.56
C ASN A 19 4.40 -14.79 -2.88
N ILE A 20 3.96 -14.83 -4.13
CA ILE A 20 2.87 -13.98 -4.58
C ILE A 20 1.53 -14.30 -3.90
N ASP A 21 1.25 -15.57 -3.66
CA ASP A 21 -0.01 -15.96 -3.02
C ASP A 21 -0.08 -15.49 -1.56
N LYS A 22 1.04 -15.59 -0.85
CA LYS A 22 1.15 -15.09 0.52
C LYS A 22 0.97 -13.58 0.57
N THR A 23 1.53 -12.86 -0.38
CA THR A 23 1.42 -11.39 -0.45
C THR A 23 0.02 -10.95 -0.84
N ILE A 24 -0.62 -11.62 -1.82
CA ILE A 24 -2.03 -11.36 -2.15
C ILE A 24 -2.90 -11.54 -0.90
N ASP A 25 -2.72 -12.65 -0.19
CA ASP A 25 -3.48 -12.93 1.04
C ASP A 25 -3.29 -11.82 2.07
N TRP A 26 -2.05 -11.37 2.27
CA TRP A 26 -1.76 -10.31 3.23
C TRP A 26 -2.49 -9.01 2.89
N TYR A 27 -2.38 -8.54 1.62
CA TYR A 27 -3.01 -7.28 1.21
C TYR A 27 -4.53 -7.36 1.24
N THR A 28 -5.13 -8.49 0.88
CA THR A 28 -6.58 -8.63 0.91
C THR A 28 -7.13 -8.70 2.33
N ARG A 29 -6.33 -9.15 3.30
CA ARG A 29 -6.75 -9.19 4.71
C ARG A 29 -6.54 -7.87 5.44
N PHE A 30 -5.47 -7.15 5.18
CA PHE A 30 -5.13 -5.93 5.90
C PHE A 30 -5.59 -4.65 5.23
N THR A 31 -5.92 -4.68 3.94
CA THR A 31 -6.30 -3.50 3.18
C THR A 31 -7.62 -3.75 2.45
N PRO A 32 -8.29 -2.70 1.94
CA PRO A 32 -9.48 -2.88 1.12
C PRO A 32 -9.20 -3.35 -0.31
N LEU A 33 -7.95 -3.67 -0.63
CA LEU A 33 -7.59 -4.13 -1.97
C LEU A 33 -8.14 -5.52 -2.25
N GLU A 34 -8.60 -5.71 -3.50
CA GLU A 34 -9.11 -6.98 -3.99
C GLU A 34 -8.37 -7.37 -5.26
N LEU A 35 -8.28 -8.66 -5.50
CA LEU A 35 -7.59 -9.18 -6.67
C LEU A 35 -8.37 -8.87 -7.95
N LEU A 36 -7.72 -8.16 -8.90
CA LEU A 36 -8.27 -7.88 -10.22
C LEU A 36 -7.82 -8.91 -11.24
N ASP A 37 -6.55 -9.28 -11.21
CA ASP A 37 -5.96 -10.19 -12.19
C ASP A 37 -4.75 -10.89 -11.59
N ARG A 38 -4.54 -12.13 -11.98
CA ARG A 38 -3.37 -12.91 -11.61
C ARG A 38 -2.88 -13.69 -12.81
N ARG A 39 -1.60 -13.55 -13.10
CA ARG A 39 -0.98 -14.19 -14.26
C ARG A 39 0.26 -14.98 -13.87
N GLU A 40 0.55 -15.96 -14.67
CA GLU A 40 1.73 -16.79 -14.50
C GLU A 40 2.30 -17.09 -15.88
N ASP A 41 3.61 -16.92 -16.04
CA ASP A 41 4.32 -17.22 -17.26
C ASP A 41 5.67 -17.87 -16.94
N THR A 42 6.51 -18.08 -17.96
CA THR A 42 7.80 -18.75 -17.79
C THR A 42 8.79 -17.96 -16.94
N ASP A 43 8.64 -16.64 -16.84
CA ASP A 43 9.55 -15.76 -16.13
C ASP A 43 9.11 -15.49 -14.69
N GLY A 44 7.88 -15.79 -14.34
CA GLY A 44 7.36 -15.56 -13.00
C GLY A 44 5.86 -15.39 -12.94
N GLN A 45 5.42 -14.66 -11.93
CA GLN A 45 4.01 -14.46 -11.63
C GLN A 45 3.73 -12.96 -11.43
N GLY A 46 2.50 -12.57 -11.69
CA GLY A 46 2.05 -11.21 -11.45
C GLY A 46 0.63 -11.18 -10.91
N ALA A 47 0.32 -10.15 -10.14
CA ALA A 47 -1.02 -9.92 -9.64
C ALA A 47 -1.32 -8.42 -9.63
N TRP A 48 -2.56 -8.07 -9.91
CA TRP A 48 -3.09 -6.71 -9.80
C TRP A 48 -4.13 -6.67 -8.70
N LEU A 49 -3.94 -5.75 -7.76
CA LEU A 49 -4.88 -5.51 -6.67
C LEU A 49 -5.42 -4.08 -6.79
N GLY A 50 -6.72 -3.91 -6.66
CA GLY A 50 -7.35 -2.60 -6.74
C GLY A 50 -8.40 -2.41 -5.66
N HIS A 51 -8.74 -1.14 -5.39
CA HIS A 51 -9.78 -0.80 -4.42
C HIS A 51 -11.11 -0.64 -5.16
N PRO A 52 -12.12 -1.48 -4.88
CA PRO A 52 -13.39 -1.44 -5.61
C PRO A 52 -14.08 -0.07 -5.60
N ASP A 53 -13.91 0.69 -4.53
CA ASP A 53 -14.57 1.99 -4.38
C ASP A 53 -13.93 3.12 -5.21
N GLN A 54 -12.84 2.83 -5.93
CA GLN A 54 -12.18 3.85 -6.76
C GLN A 54 -12.76 3.94 -8.17
N GLY A 55 -13.88 3.31 -8.42
CA GLY A 55 -14.62 3.44 -9.68
C GLY A 55 -13.99 2.67 -10.83
N ASP A 56 -14.19 3.18 -12.05
CA ASP A 56 -13.74 2.51 -13.27
C ASP A 56 -12.28 2.74 -13.63
N LYS A 57 -11.58 3.59 -12.91
CA LYS A 57 -10.16 3.90 -13.12
C LYS A 57 -9.38 3.85 -11.82
N PRO A 58 -9.33 2.69 -11.15
CA PRO A 58 -8.60 2.57 -9.89
C PRO A 58 -7.10 2.69 -10.09
N PHE A 59 -6.43 3.20 -9.08
CA PHE A 59 -4.98 3.06 -8.98
C PHE A 59 -4.69 1.63 -8.49
N VAL A 60 -3.78 0.93 -9.15
CA VAL A 60 -3.56 -0.50 -8.94
C VAL A 60 -2.22 -0.76 -8.25
N LEU A 61 -2.23 -1.64 -7.27
CA LEU A 61 -1.01 -2.20 -6.72
C LEU A 61 -0.66 -3.45 -7.55
N VAL A 62 0.50 -3.43 -8.19
CA VAL A 62 1.00 -4.56 -8.96
C VAL A 62 2.00 -5.32 -8.13
N LEU A 63 1.82 -6.63 -8.03
CA LEU A 63 2.79 -7.53 -7.39
C LEU A 63 3.50 -8.32 -8.49
N VAL A 64 4.82 -8.38 -8.43
CA VAL A 64 5.63 -9.14 -9.39
C VAL A 64 6.55 -10.10 -8.64
N SER A 65 6.57 -11.36 -9.10
CA SER A 65 7.43 -12.39 -8.53
C SER A 65 8.19 -13.06 -9.67
N PHE A 66 9.42 -12.64 -9.88
CA PHE A 66 10.28 -13.27 -10.89
C PHE A 66 10.94 -14.50 -10.33
N THR A 67 10.97 -15.58 -11.11
CA THR A 67 11.56 -16.85 -10.69
C THR A 67 13.00 -16.68 -10.20
N LYS A 68 13.78 -15.84 -10.89
CA LYS A 68 15.18 -15.57 -10.56
C LYS A 68 15.39 -14.77 -9.26
N ASP A 69 14.33 -14.12 -8.75
CA ASP A 69 14.43 -13.22 -7.60
C ASP A 69 13.78 -13.77 -6.32
N GLN A 70 13.40 -15.05 -6.32
CA GLN A 70 12.66 -15.63 -5.19
C GLN A 70 13.47 -15.76 -3.89
N ASP A 71 14.79 -15.75 -3.97
CA ASP A 71 15.65 -15.83 -2.79
C ASP A 71 16.16 -14.48 -2.31
N LYS A 72 15.52 -13.42 -2.73
CA LYS A 72 15.97 -12.06 -2.52
C LYS A 72 15.97 -11.59 -1.06
N GLY A 73 15.14 -12.19 -0.21
CA GLY A 73 15.01 -11.79 1.19
C GLY A 73 14.16 -10.55 1.38
N GLN A 74 14.15 -10.04 2.62
CA GLN A 74 13.34 -8.88 3.00
C GLN A 74 13.88 -7.59 2.40
N GLN A 75 12.98 -6.69 2.02
CA GLN A 75 13.37 -5.34 1.64
C GLN A 75 13.94 -4.61 2.86
N PRO A 76 15.01 -3.84 2.70
CA PRO A 76 15.46 -2.95 3.76
C PRO A 76 14.36 -1.97 4.15
N ILE A 77 14.37 -1.52 5.40
CA ILE A 77 13.41 -0.52 5.86
C ILE A 77 13.48 0.72 4.95
N MET A 78 12.32 1.19 4.49
CA MET A 78 12.15 2.35 3.62
C MET A 78 12.77 2.20 2.22
N ALA A 79 12.90 0.97 1.73
CA ALA A 79 13.37 0.70 0.36
C ALA A 79 12.40 -0.25 -0.34
N PRO A 80 12.20 -0.12 -1.66
CA PRO A 80 12.77 0.86 -2.59
C PRO A 80 12.18 2.27 -2.45
N PHE A 81 11.12 2.43 -1.67
CA PHE A 81 10.50 3.71 -1.33
C PHE A 81 10.18 3.69 0.17
N ALA A 82 9.87 4.86 0.75
CA ALA A 82 9.66 4.94 2.19
C ALA A 82 8.45 4.11 2.65
N HIS A 83 7.29 4.30 2.01
CA HIS A 83 6.07 3.56 2.34
C HIS A 83 4.98 3.85 1.30
N ILE A 84 3.92 3.03 1.37
CA ILE A 84 2.65 3.31 0.68
C ILE A 84 1.67 3.75 1.75
N GLY A 85 0.84 4.75 1.45
CA GLY A 85 -0.15 5.27 2.37
C GLY A 85 -1.57 4.80 2.07
N ILE A 86 -2.29 4.39 3.12
CA ILE A 86 -3.70 4.04 3.06
C ILE A 86 -4.43 4.83 4.14
N GLU A 87 -5.49 5.53 3.74
CA GLU A 87 -6.33 6.28 4.66
C GLU A 87 -7.39 5.37 5.28
N VAL A 88 -7.63 5.56 6.57
CA VAL A 88 -8.75 4.91 7.27
C VAL A 88 -9.66 5.99 7.87
N THR A 89 -10.84 5.59 8.34
CA THR A 89 -11.90 6.55 8.69
C THR A 89 -11.98 6.90 10.16
N SER A 90 -11.18 6.26 11.01
CA SER A 90 -11.18 6.56 12.44
C SER A 90 -9.84 6.25 13.08
N LYS A 91 -9.59 6.89 14.22
CA LYS A 91 -8.44 6.61 15.07
C LYS A 91 -8.46 5.17 15.56
N GLU A 92 -9.65 4.68 15.89
CA GLU A 92 -9.86 3.31 16.38
C GLU A 92 -9.48 2.27 15.31
N GLU A 93 -9.68 2.56 14.03
CA GLU A 93 -9.24 1.67 12.95
C GLU A 93 -7.72 1.58 12.89
N VAL A 94 -7.01 2.69 13.10
CA VAL A 94 -5.54 2.66 13.17
C VAL A 94 -5.09 1.75 14.32
N ASP A 95 -5.70 1.90 15.49
CA ASP A 95 -5.38 1.09 16.65
C ASP A 95 -5.64 -0.40 16.40
N GLU A 96 -6.77 -0.73 15.79
CA GLU A 96 -7.15 -2.12 15.49
C GLU A 96 -6.21 -2.75 14.45
N ILE A 97 -5.85 -2.02 13.41
CA ILE A 97 -4.89 -2.49 12.41
C ILE A 97 -3.53 -2.77 13.07
N ALA A 98 -3.08 -1.86 13.93
CA ALA A 98 -1.82 -2.06 14.65
C ALA A 98 -1.87 -3.28 15.57
N ARG A 99 -2.99 -3.50 16.26
CA ARG A 99 -3.19 -4.67 17.12
C ARG A 99 -3.10 -5.97 16.31
N ARG A 100 -3.77 -6.02 15.16
CA ARG A 100 -3.74 -7.18 14.28
C ARG A 100 -2.33 -7.40 13.71
N GLY A 101 -1.68 -6.34 13.30
CA GLY A 101 -0.32 -6.41 12.78
C GLY A 101 0.67 -6.89 13.83
N ASP A 102 0.54 -6.43 15.06
CA ASP A 102 1.38 -6.88 16.18
C ASP A 102 1.16 -8.37 16.46
N ALA A 103 -0.10 -8.81 16.45
CA ALA A 103 -0.43 -10.22 16.67
C ALA A 103 0.18 -11.14 15.60
N GLU A 104 0.34 -10.66 14.36
CA GLU A 104 0.95 -11.40 13.27
C GLU A 104 2.45 -11.12 13.09
N GLY A 105 3.04 -10.32 13.97
CA GLY A 105 4.47 -10.02 13.92
C GLY A 105 4.89 -9.08 12.80
N CYS A 106 3.96 -8.30 12.22
CA CYS A 106 4.26 -7.39 11.12
C CYS A 106 4.08 -5.90 11.45
N LEU A 107 3.90 -5.55 12.73
CA LEU A 107 3.82 -4.14 13.13
C LEU A 107 5.21 -3.51 13.03
N ALA A 108 5.34 -2.46 12.21
CA ALA A 108 6.59 -1.74 12.02
C ALA A 108 6.64 -0.44 12.82
N TRP A 109 5.51 0.23 12.96
CA TRP A 109 5.41 1.51 13.66
C TRP A 109 4.11 1.53 14.45
N PRO A 110 4.15 1.67 15.78
CA PRO A 110 2.94 1.68 16.61
C PRO A 110 2.11 2.92 16.37
N PRO A 111 0.81 2.90 16.77
CA PRO A 111 -0.05 4.07 16.63
C PRO A 111 0.58 5.31 17.27
N THR A 112 0.67 6.39 16.50
CA THR A 112 1.35 7.61 16.92
C THR A 112 0.65 8.82 16.33
N LEU A 113 0.37 9.81 17.17
CA LEU A 113 -0.13 11.10 16.72
C LEU A 113 1.06 11.93 16.27
N MET A 114 1.08 12.25 14.97
CA MET A 114 2.12 13.07 14.36
C MET A 114 1.62 14.50 14.20
N PRO A 115 2.55 15.49 14.11
CA PRO A 115 2.16 16.88 13.88
C PRO A 115 1.33 17.04 12.59
N PRO A 116 0.35 17.96 12.57
CA PRO A 116 -0.37 18.24 11.32
C PRO A 116 0.61 18.60 10.19
N PRO A 117 0.35 18.19 8.93
CA PRO A 117 -0.85 17.51 8.43
C PRO A 117 -0.77 15.98 8.41
N ILE A 118 0.15 15.35 9.12
CA ILE A 118 0.41 13.92 9.03
C ILE A 118 -0.72 13.08 9.64
N GLY A 119 -1.21 13.46 10.82
CA GLY A 119 -2.32 12.76 11.46
C GLY A 119 -1.90 11.62 12.39
N TYR A 120 -2.86 10.75 12.70
CA TYR A 120 -2.66 9.59 13.57
C TYR A 120 -2.36 8.37 12.70
N ILE A 121 -1.19 7.77 12.87
CA ILE A 121 -0.69 6.76 11.96
C ILE A 121 -0.17 5.51 12.67
N CYS A 122 -0.16 4.40 11.95
CA CYS A 122 0.68 3.24 12.24
C CYS A 122 1.26 2.72 10.93
N ALA A 123 2.19 1.79 10.99
CA ALA A 123 2.71 1.14 9.79
C ALA A 123 2.92 -0.35 10.02
N LEU A 124 2.58 -1.13 9.01
CA LEU A 124 2.84 -2.57 8.97
C LEU A 124 3.88 -2.86 7.90
N LYS A 125 4.53 -4.02 8.01
CA LYS A 125 5.37 -4.56 6.95
C LYS A 125 4.58 -5.63 6.20
N ASP A 126 4.58 -5.54 4.87
CA ASP A 126 4.05 -6.64 4.08
C ASP A 126 4.98 -7.87 4.17
N PRO A 127 4.63 -9.03 3.57
CA PRO A 127 5.48 -10.21 3.67
C PRO A 127 6.90 -10.05 3.15
N ASP A 128 7.15 -9.09 2.27
CA ASP A 128 8.49 -8.80 1.74
C ASP A 128 9.21 -7.66 2.47
N GLY A 129 8.59 -7.10 3.51
CA GLY A 129 9.16 -6.03 4.31
C GLY A 129 8.85 -4.62 3.81
N ASN A 130 7.98 -4.46 2.81
CA ASN A 130 7.57 -3.13 2.36
C ASN A 130 6.68 -2.49 3.41
N MET A 131 6.87 -1.18 3.63
CA MET A 131 6.14 -0.44 4.65
C MET A 131 4.80 0.07 4.11
N ILE A 132 3.73 -0.19 4.85
CA ILE A 132 2.39 0.31 4.55
C ILE A 132 1.93 1.16 5.73
N GLU A 133 1.72 2.45 5.50
CA GLU A 133 1.24 3.39 6.50
C GLU A 133 -0.28 3.43 6.46
N PHE A 134 -0.92 3.34 7.62
CA PHE A 134 -2.35 3.55 7.78
C PHE A 134 -2.55 4.84 8.57
N SER A 135 -3.35 5.75 8.02
CA SER A 135 -3.50 7.09 8.61
C SER A 135 -4.96 7.48 8.79
N TYR A 136 -5.21 8.19 9.88
CA TYR A 136 -6.46 8.89 10.12
C TYR A 136 -6.18 10.39 10.23
N ASP A 137 -7.03 11.17 9.60
CA ASP A 137 -6.94 12.65 9.62
C ASP A 137 -5.65 13.19 8.99
N GLN A 138 -5.15 12.52 7.97
CA GLN A 138 -4.03 13.02 7.19
C GLN A 138 -4.52 14.05 6.17
N GLY A 139 -3.90 15.21 6.15
CA GLY A 139 -4.39 16.37 5.43
C GLY A 139 -4.08 16.43 3.94
N VAL A 140 -3.82 15.29 3.27
CA VAL A 140 -3.46 15.27 1.85
C VAL A 140 -4.57 15.84 0.97
N TYR A 141 -5.78 15.33 1.11
CA TYR A 141 -6.89 15.77 0.28
C TYR A 141 -7.34 17.20 0.61
N ALA A 142 -7.35 17.55 1.89
CA ALA A 142 -7.68 18.92 2.31
C ALA A 142 -6.68 19.92 1.74
N LYS A 143 -5.39 19.58 1.74
CA LYS A 143 -4.36 20.44 1.17
C LYS A 143 -4.47 20.55 -0.34
N ALA A 144 -4.74 19.43 -1.01
CA ALA A 144 -4.96 19.44 -2.45
C ALA A 144 -6.15 20.32 -2.82
N GLN A 145 -7.24 20.23 -2.07
CA GLN A 145 -8.44 21.07 -2.26
C GLN A 145 -8.13 22.55 -2.03
N GLU A 146 -7.36 22.86 -1.00
CA GLU A 146 -6.95 24.24 -0.71
C GLU A 146 -6.13 24.84 -1.84
N VAL A 147 -5.19 24.10 -2.40
CA VAL A 147 -4.24 24.60 -3.40
C VAL A 147 -4.82 24.59 -4.81
N TRP A 148 -5.53 23.55 -5.17
CA TRP A 148 -6.01 23.34 -6.54
C TRP A 148 -7.52 23.60 -6.74
N GLY A 149 -8.21 23.84 -5.67
CA GLY A 149 -9.61 24.19 -5.70
C GLY A 149 -10.55 23.10 -6.06
#